data_4582f3efd54d79adf7198ee05010c8bb
#
_entry.id   4582f3efd54d79adf7198ee05010c8bb
#
_cell.length_a   1.000
_cell.length_b   1.000
_cell.length_c   1.000
_cell.angle_alpha   90.00
_cell.angle_beta   90.00
_cell.angle_gamma   90.00
#
_symmetry.space_group_name_H-M   'P 1'
#
loop_
_entity.id
_entity.type
_entity.pdbx_description
1 polymer ?
#
loop_
_entity_poly.entity_id
_entity_poly.type
_entity_poly.pdbx_seq_one_letter_code
_entity_poly.pdbx_strand_id
1 'polypeptide(L)'
;MANLEYLIIHCTATPEGREVTSNEIYRWHTNPKDKGGRGWSRVGYCEMIHLDGTIEELVPYNDDHYIDNWEVTNGARGMNHKSRHIVYVGGVDKKGKKAKDTRTEAQKEALEMYVKAHTTLQPQWRIAGHYHFAAKACPSFDVEEWLKEIGIKQKNIYTKKPTVL
;
A
#
# COMPACT_ATOMS: atom_id res chain seq x y z
N MET A 1 -1.19 15.03 16.21
CA MET A 1 -0.99 13.57 16.37
C MET A 1 -2.35 12.89 16.32
N ALA A 2 -2.54 11.94 15.43
CA ALA A 2 -3.79 11.23 15.26
C ALA A 2 -3.59 9.73 15.52
N ASN A 3 -4.67 9.02 15.82
CA ASN A 3 -4.61 7.57 15.98
C ASN A 3 -4.30 6.90 14.64
N LEU A 4 -3.42 5.92 14.65
CA LEU A 4 -3.14 5.06 13.52
C LEU A 4 -4.20 3.96 13.46
N GLU A 5 -5.10 4.05 12.47
CA GLU A 5 -6.28 3.18 12.39
C GLU A 5 -6.22 2.16 11.25
N TYR A 6 -5.48 2.46 10.18
CA TYR A 6 -5.51 1.65 8.96
C TYR A 6 -4.13 1.32 8.44
N LEU A 7 -4.01 0.11 7.91
CA LEU A 7 -3.00 -0.24 6.92
C LEU A 7 -3.70 -0.32 5.57
N ILE A 8 -3.24 0.45 4.59
CA ILE A 8 -3.77 0.41 3.23
C ILE A 8 -2.72 -0.19 2.29
N ILE A 9 -3.11 -1.23 1.58
CA ILE A 9 -2.25 -1.97 0.65
C ILE A 9 -2.44 -1.40 -0.75
N HIS A 10 -1.31 -1.18 -1.43
CA HIS A 10 -1.23 -0.62 -2.78
C HIS A 10 -0.41 -1.50 -3.72
N CYS A 11 -0.55 -1.26 -5.01
CA CYS A 11 0.39 -1.67 -6.04
C CYS A 11 0.95 -0.44 -6.76
N THR A 12 2.12 -0.58 -7.38
CA THR A 12 2.70 0.51 -8.16
C THR A 12 1.96 0.76 -9.47
N ALA A 13 1.04 -0.13 -9.85
CA ALA A 13 0.33 -0.13 -11.13
C ALA A 13 1.30 -0.13 -12.33
N THR A 14 2.30 -0.96 -12.24
CA THR A 14 3.35 -1.16 -13.26
C THR A 14 3.25 -2.57 -13.86
N PRO A 15 3.77 -2.78 -15.09
CA PRO A 15 3.72 -4.08 -15.74
C PRO A 15 4.38 -5.21 -14.97
N GLU A 16 3.77 -6.38 -15.04
CA GLU A 16 4.28 -7.61 -14.42
C GLU A 16 5.73 -7.86 -14.80
N GLY A 17 6.56 -8.16 -13.81
CA GLY A 17 7.97 -8.47 -13.99
C GLY A 17 8.91 -7.28 -14.14
N ARG A 18 8.36 -6.06 -14.18
CA ARG A 18 9.16 -4.84 -14.20
C ARG A 18 9.49 -4.41 -12.77
N GLU A 19 10.77 -4.37 -12.43
CA GLU A 19 11.20 -3.82 -11.15
C GLU A 19 11.03 -2.29 -11.15
N VAL A 20 10.76 -1.73 -9.99
CA VAL A 20 10.60 -0.29 -9.76
C VAL A 20 11.51 0.12 -8.62
N THR A 21 12.27 1.18 -8.81
CA THR A 21 13.14 1.72 -7.76
C THR A 21 12.40 2.74 -6.90
N SER A 22 12.87 2.94 -5.68
CA SER A 22 12.36 3.99 -4.81
C SER A 22 12.51 5.38 -5.44
N ASN A 23 13.62 5.62 -6.16
CA ASN A 23 13.85 6.87 -6.88
C ASN A 23 12.77 7.13 -7.95
N GLU A 24 12.31 6.09 -8.65
CA GLU A 24 11.19 6.22 -9.60
C GLU A 24 9.91 6.64 -8.87
N ILE A 25 9.58 6.01 -7.74
CA ILE A 25 8.41 6.35 -6.93
C ILE A 25 8.49 7.82 -6.49
N TYR A 26 9.63 8.24 -5.94
CA TYR A 26 9.82 9.64 -5.53
C TYR A 26 9.61 10.60 -6.68
N ARG A 27 10.19 10.33 -7.85
CA ARG A 27 10.03 11.19 -9.04
C ARG A 27 8.57 11.24 -9.50
N TRP A 28 7.89 10.09 -9.57
CA TRP A 28 6.48 10.05 -10.01
C TRP A 28 5.56 10.82 -9.08
N HIS A 29 5.85 10.81 -7.79
CA HIS A 29 4.99 11.46 -6.80
C HIS A 29 5.37 12.93 -6.58
N THR A 30 6.64 13.25 -6.48
CA THR A 30 7.08 14.58 -5.99
C THR A 30 7.58 15.52 -7.08
N ASN A 31 7.99 15.03 -8.26
CA ASN A 31 8.36 15.92 -9.35
C ASN A 31 7.17 16.81 -9.73
N PRO A 32 7.43 18.06 -10.16
CA PRO A 32 6.39 18.94 -10.67
C PRO A 32 5.63 18.32 -11.83
N LYS A 33 4.38 18.73 -12.01
CA LYS A 33 3.49 18.20 -13.07
C LYS A 33 4.06 18.44 -14.47
N ASP A 34 4.71 19.57 -14.71
CA ASP A 34 5.38 19.88 -15.97
C ASP A 34 6.61 19.01 -16.24
N LYS A 35 7.10 18.30 -15.21
CA LYS A 35 8.21 17.33 -15.31
C LYS A 35 7.73 15.89 -15.17
N GLY A 36 6.45 15.63 -15.38
CA GLY A 36 5.88 14.28 -15.38
C GLY A 36 5.55 13.69 -14.02
N GLY A 37 5.68 14.45 -12.94
CA GLY A 37 5.30 14.02 -11.59
C GLY A 37 3.90 14.47 -11.20
N ARG A 38 3.48 14.07 -10.00
CA ARG A 38 2.20 14.49 -9.43
C ARG A 38 2.27 15.82 -8.71
N GLY A 39 3.48 16.32 -8.44
CA GLY A 39 3.72 17.55 -7.70
C GLY A 39 3.35 17.46 -6.23
N TRP A 40 3.36 16.26 -5.65
CA TRP A 40 3.06 16.07 -4.24
C TRP A 40 4.23 16.54 -3.36
N SER A 41 3.91 17.03 -2.17
CA SER A 41 4.91 17.40 -1.17
C SER A 41 5.60 16.20 -0.53
N ARG A 42 4.99 15.01 -0.63
CA ARG A 42 5.46 13.76 -0.02
C ARG A 42 5.19 12.57 -0.91
N VAL A 43 6.01 11.54 -0.77
CA VAL A 43 5.78 10.25 -1.40
C VAL A 43 4.49 9.60 -0.87
N GLY A 44 3.89 8.70 -1.66
CA GLY A 44 2.60 8.09 -1.31
C GLY A 44 2.69 6.91 -0.36
N TYR A 45 3.86 6.27 -0.22
CA TYR A 45 4.01 5.01 0.51
C TYR A 45 5.14 5.10 1.53
N CYS A 46 4.96 4.42 2.68
CA CYS A 46 6.01 4.34 3.68
C CYS A 46 6.97 3.16 3.44
N GLU A 47 6.47 2.06 2.87
CA GLU A 47 7.27 0.87 2.58
C GLU A 47 6.91 0.29 1.22
N MET A 48 7.90 -0.29 0.53
CA MET A 48 7.78 -0.87 -0.79
C MET A 48 8.32 -2.30 -0.83
N ILE A 49 7.52 -3.22 -1.38
CA ILE A 49 7.91 -4.63 -1.54
C ILE A 49 8.36 -4.85 -2.98
N HIS A 50 9.63 -5.12 -3.16
CA HIS A 50 10.25 -5.42 -4.44
C HIS A 50 9.86 -6.81 -4.96
N LEU A 51 10.11 -7.09 -6.24
CA LEU A 51 9.78 -8.37 -6.87
C LEU A 51 10.37 -9.58 -6.13
N ASP A 52 11.53 -9.44 -5.52
CA ASP A 52 12.20 -10.50 -4.75
C ASP A 52 11.68 -10.62 -3.30
N GLY A 53 10.70 -9.81 -2.91
CA GLY A 53 10.16 -9.78 -1.56
C GLY A 53 10.88 -8.86 -0.59
N THR A 54 11.97 -8.21 -1.00
CA THR A 54 12.67 -7.23 -0.15
C THR A 54 11.75 -6.07 0.16
N ILE A 55 11.66 -5.68 1.44
CA ILE A 55 10.89 -4.52 1.88
C ILE A 55 11.84 -3.35 2.09
N GLU A 56 11.64 -2.29 1.32
CA GLU A 56 12.42 -1.05 1.43
C GLU A 56 11.58 0.01 2.14
N GLU A 57 12.15 0.62 3.18
CA GLU A 57 11.52 1.74 3.88
C GLU A 57 11.72 3.02 3.06
N LEU A 58 10.62 3.71 2.75
CA LEU A 58 10.64 5.00 2.05
C LEU A 58 10.49 6.17 3.03
N VAL A 59 9.68 5.99 4.06
CA VAL A 59 9.48 6.97 5.13
C VAL A 59 9.59 6.25 6.46
N PRO A 60 10.45 6.69 7.38
CA PRO A 60 10.60 6.07 8.70
C PRO A 60 9.30 6.06 9.49
N TYR A 61 9.17 5.10 10.40
CA TYR A 61 8.01 4.92 11.26
C TYR A 61 8.47 4.50 12.65
N ASN A 62 7.87 5.06 13.70
CA ASN A 62 8.25 4.72 15.08
C ASN A 62 7.47 3.54 15.68
N ASP A 63 6.50 2.98 14.92
CA ASP A 63 5.68 1.82 15.33
C ASP A 63 4.84 2.00 16.60
N ASP A 64 4.59 3.22 17.04
CA ASP A 64 3.60 3.45 18.10
C ASP A 64 2.15 3.43 17.55
N HIS A 65 1.15 3.73 18.37
CA HIS A 65 -0.26 3.68 17.98
C HIS A 65 -0.78 4.98 17.38
N TYR A 66 0.11 5.93 17.10
CA TYR A 66 -0.23 7.23 16.57
C TYR A 66 0.46 7.45 15.24
N ILE A 67 0.01 8.42 14.50
CA ILE A 67 0.69 8.88 13.30
C ILE A 67 1.13 10.34 13.51
N ASP A 68 2.42 10.52 13.49
CA ASP A 68 3.03 11.85 13.58
C ASP A 68 3.07 12.50 12.20
N ASN A 69 3.15 13.82 12.17
CA ASN A 69 3.13 14.56 10.91
C ASN A 69 4.28 14.16 9.94
N TRP A 70 5.43 13.77 10.49
CA TRP A 70 6.58 13.33 9.70
C TRP A 70 6.40 11.92 9.10
N GLU A 71 5.48 11.12 9.62
CA GLU A 71 5.17 9.76 9.14
C GLU A 71 4.11 9.73 8.04
N VAL A 72 3.36 10.81 7.85
CA VAL A 72 2.25 10.85 6.89
C VAL A 72 2.77 10.72 5.46
N THR A 73 2.15 9.80 4.69
CA THR A 73 2.38 9.66 3.25
C THR A 73 1.09 9.84 2.46
N ASN A 74 1.20 10.21 1.19
CA ASN A 74 0.05 10.60 0.36
C ASN A 74 -0.53 9.42 -0.46
N GLY A 75 -0.83 8.30 0.19
CA GLY A 75 -1.29 7.08 -0.48
C GLY A 75 -2.77 7.03 -0.83
N ALA A 76 -3.64 7.61 0.00
CA ALA A 76 -5.09 7.60 -0.21
C ALA A 76 -5.71 8.89 0.32
N ARG A 77 -6.26 9.68 -0.60
CA ARG A 77 -6.87 10.97 -0.25
C ARG A 77 -7.94 10.82 0.83
N GLY A 78 -7.86 11.67 1.85
CA GLY A 78 -8.81 11.66 2.99
C GLY A 78 -8.46 10.65 4.08
N MET A 79 -7.51 9.74 3.84
CA MET A 79 -7.13 8.69 4.78
C MET A 79 -5.71 8.83 5.33
N ASN A 80 -4.90 9.72 4.74
CA ASN A 80 -3.45 9.76 5.01
C ASN A 80 -3.10 10.08 6.47
N HIS A 81 -3.88 10.91 7.13
CA HIS A 81 -3.63 11.33 8.51
C HIS A 81 -3.88 10.24 9.57
N LYS A 82 -4.40 9.09 9.17
CA LYS A 82 -4.71 7.97 10.08
C LYS A 82 -4.32 6.61 9.52
N SER A 83 -3.51 6.60 8.44
CA SER A 83 -3.18 5.38 7.71
C SER A 83 -1.69 5.25 7.46
N ARG A 84 -1.22 3.99 7.51
CA ARG A 84 0.07 3.58 6.98
C ARG A 84 -0.15 2.94 5.61
N HIS A 85 0.74 3.22 4.67
CA HIS A 85 0.62 2.75 3.29
C HIS A 85 1.79 1.86 2.93
N ILE A 86 1.50 0.63 2.46
CA ILE A 86 2.50 -0.28 1.91
C ILE A 86 2.16 -0.59 0.45
N VAL A 87 3.17 -0.64 -0.40
CA VAL A 87 3.02 -0.88 -1.83
C VAL A 87 3.85 -2.09 -2.27
N TYR A 88 3.31 -2.92 -3.16
CA TYR A 88 4.12 -3.91 -3.87
C TYR A 88 4.34 -3.49 -5.32
N VAL A 89 5.48 -3.86 -5.88
CA VAL A 89 5.82 -3.57 -7.28
C VAL A 89 5.02 -4.49 -8.20
N GLY A 90 4.20 -3.89 -9.08
CA GLY A 90 3.36 -4.63 -10.01
C GLY A 90 1.93 -4.12 -10.07
N GLY A 91 0.99 -5.02 -10.31
CA GLY A 91 -0.44 -4.75 -10.31
C GLY A 91 -1.10 -4.61 -11.68
N VAL A 92 -0.32 -4.72 -12.77
CA VAL A 92 -0.82 -4.63 -14.15
C VAL A 92 -0.21 -5.76 -14.98
N ASP A 93 -0.94 -6.24 -15.98
CA ASP A 93 -0.46 -7.30 -16.86
C ASP A 93 0.82 -6.88 -17.63
N LYS A 94 1.48 -7.84 -18.26
CA LYS A 94 2.73 -7.60 -19.02
C LYS A 94 2.57 -6.57 -20.11
N LYS A 95 1.37 -6.43 -20.66
CA LYS A 95 1.06 -5.44 -21.72
C LYS A 95 0.83 -4.05 -21.17
N GLY A 96 0.75 -3.89 -19.83
CA GLY A 96 0.50 -2.61 -19.18
C GLY A 96 -0.93 -2.08 -19.36
N LYS A 97 -1.90 -2.96 -19.61
CA LYS A 97 -3.27 -2.58 -19.97
C LYS A 97 -4.33 -2.91 -18.94
N LYS A 98 -4.23 -4.08 -18.31
CA LYS A 98 -5.26 -4.58 -17.39
C LYS A 98 -4.72 -4.77 -15.99
N ALA A 99 -5.52 -4.38 -14.99
CA ALA A 99 -5.24 -4.70 -13.60
C ALA A 99 -5.13 -6.22 -13.44
N LYS A 100 -4.09 -6.65 -12.73
CA LYS A 100 -3.80 -8.06 -12.50
C LYS A 100 -3.07 -8.22 -11.16
N ASP A 101 -3.41 -9.26 -10.42
CA ASP A 101 -2.60 -9.66 -9.26
C ASP A 101 -1.29 -10.28 -9.76
N THR A 102 -0.25 -9.46 -9.77
CA THR A 102 1.07 -9.85 -10.27
C THR A 102 2.07 -10.15 -9.14
N ARG A 103 1.58 -10.26 -7.90
CA ARG A 103 2.46 -10.56 -6.76
C ARG A 103 3.25 -11.84 -7.01
N THR A 104 4.57 -11.76 -6.90
CA THR A 104 5.43 -12.95 -6.88
C THR A 104 5.20 -13.74 -5.59
N GLU A 105 5.60 -15.00 -5.55
CA GLU A 105 5.53 -15.78 -4.31
C GLU A 105 6.31 -15.10 -3.18
N ALA A 106 7.49 -14.54 -3.49
CA ALA A 106 8.29 -13.78 -2.53
C ALA A 106 7.55 -12.54 -2.00
N GLN A 107 6.83 -11.81 -2.86
CA GLN A 107 6.02 -10.67 -2.46
C GLN A 107 4.83 -11.10 -1.58
N LYS A 108 4.17 -12.19 -1.91
CA LYS A 108 3.06 -12.73 -1.10
C LYS A 108 3.53 -13.11 0.29
N GLU A 109 4.66 -13.82 0.39
CA GLU A 109 5.26 -14.19 1.67
C GLU A 109 5.67 -12.98 2.48
N ALA A 110 6.33 -12.00 1.87
CA ALA A 110 6.76 -10.77 2.54
C ALA A 110 5.56 -9.98 3.08
N LEU A 111 4.51 -9.83 2.27
CA LEU A 111 3.30 -9.12 2.68
C LEU A 111 2.55 -9.85 3.79
N GLU A 112 2.47 -11.18 3.73
CA GLU A 112 1.86 -11.98 4.78
C GLU A 112 2.60 -11.83 6.10
N MET A 113 3.93 -11.95 6.09
CA MET A 113 4.76 -11.76 7.28
C MET A 113 4.61 -10.35 7.85
N TYR A 114 4.62 -9.34 6.99
CA TYR A 114 4.43 -7.95 7.39
C TYR A 114 3.08 -7.73 8.08
N VAL A 115 2.00 -8.19 7.47
CA VAL A 115 0.64 -8.04 8.01
C VAL A 115 0.51 -8.77 9.36
N LYS A 116 0.99 -10.00 9.46
CA LYS A 116 0.92 -10.79 10.70
C LYS A 116 1.71 -10.16 11.84
N ALA A 117 2.94 -9.73 11.56
CA ALA A 117 3.78 -9.07 12.56
C ALA A 117 3.16 -7.76 13.05
N HIS A 118 2.68 -6.93 12.12
CA HIS A 118 2.15 -5.61 12.46
C HIS A 118 0.76 -5.65 13.09
N THR A 119 -0.08 -6.63 12.80
CA THR A 119 -1.36 -6.78 13.53
C THR A 119 -1.15 -7.20 14.99
N THR A 120 -0.01 -7.79 15.32
CA THR A 120 0.39 -8.03 16.70
C THR A 120 0.81 -6.74 17.41
N LEU A 121 1.60 -5.90 16.72
CA LEU A 121 2.04 -4.59 17.25
C LEU A 121 0.91 -3.56 17.25
N GLN A 122 0.02 -3.63 16.27
CA GLN A 122 -1.05 -2.67 16.02
C GLN A 122 -2.40 -3.39 15.99
N PRO A 123 -2.89 -3.90 17.15
CA PRO A 123 -4.12 -4.70 17.18
C PRO A 123 -5.37 -3.92 16.80
N GLN A 124 -5.30 -2.58 16.77
CA GLN A 124 -6.37 -1.69 16.35
C GLN A 124 -6.50 -1.54 14.83
N TRP A 125 -5.50 -1.97 14.06
CA TRP A 125 -5.51 -1.79 12.60
C TRP A 125 -6.70 -2.48 11.94
N ARG A 126 -7.23 -1.78 10.94
CA ARG A 126 -8.08 -2.35 9.91
C ARG A 126 -7.29 -2.33 8.60
N ILE A 127 -7.16 -3.47 7.99
CA ILE A 127 -6.37 -3.62 6.76
C ILE A 127 -7.30 -3.55 5.56
N ALA A 128 -6.99 -2.68 4.61
CA ALA A 128 -7.80 -2.41 3.45
C ALA A 128 -6.96 -2.35 2.17
N GLY A 129 -7.61 -2.50 1.03
CA GLY A 129 -7.04 -2.14 -0.26
C GLY A 129 -7.36 -0.69 -0.61
N HIS A 130 -6.55 -0.08 -1.46
CA HIS A 130 -6.79 1.29 -1.91
C HIS A 130 -8.17 1.44 -2.57
N TYR A 131 -8.66 0.40 -3.26
CA TYR A 131 -9.98 0.42 -3.90
C TYR A 131 -11.15 0.64 -2.94
N HIS A 132 -10.96 0.42 -1.65
CA HIS A 132 -11.99 0.73 -0.65
C HIS A 132 -12.25 2.23 -0.49
N PHE A 133 -11.30 3.06 -0.87
CA PHE A 133 -11.32 4.51 -0.65
C PHE A 133 -11.21 5.34 -1.92
N ALA A 134 -11.09 4.70 -3.09
CA ALA A 134 -10.98 5.37 -4.38
C ALA A 134 -11.50 4.47 -5.50
N ALA A 135 -11.90 5.06 -6.61
CA ALA A 135 -12.35 4.33 -7.80
C ALA A 135 -11.14 3.79 -8.59
N LYS A 136 -10.45 2.80 -8.02
CA LYS A 136 -9.22 2.20 -8.57
C LYS A 136 -9.22 0.70 -8.33
N ALA A 137 -8.50 -0.06 -9.17
CA ALA A 137 -8.29 -1.49 -8.96
C ALA A 137 -7.22 -1.79 -7.91
N CYS A 138 -6.33 -0.82 -7.62
CA CYS A 138 -5.22 -0.96 -6.68
C CYS A 138 -5.70 -1.53 -5.32
N PRO A 139 -5.08 -2.58 -4.81
CA PRO A 139 -3.83 -3.22 -5.21
C PRO A 139 -3.97 -4.37 -6.23
N SER A 140 -5.05 -4.47 -6.97
CA SER A 140 -5.30 -5.45 -8.04
C SER A 140 -5.50 -6.88 -7.57
N PHE A 141 -5.89 -7.06 -6.32
CA PHE A 141 -6.36 -8.34 -5.75
C PHE A 141 -7.39 -8.09 -4.66
N ASP A 142 -8.19 -9.09 -4.33
CA ASP A 142 -9.19 -9.01 -3.26
C ASP A 142 -8.50 -9.11 -1.90
N VAL A 143 -8.30 -7.97 -1.26
CA VAL A 143 -7.60 -7.86 0.03
C VAL A 143 -8.38 -8.57 1.13
N GLU A 144 -9.69 -8.41 1.19
CA GLU A 144 -10.52 -9.03 2.23
C GLU A 144 -10.42 -10.56 2.17
N GLU A 145 -10.58 -11.14 0.99
CA GLU A 145 -10.48 -12.59 0.80
C GLU A 145 -9.08 -13.09 1.13
N TRP A 146 -8.04 -12.42 0.63
CA TRP A 146 -6.66 -12.79 0.93
C TRP A 146 -6.35 -12.77 2.42
N LEU A 147 -6.82 -11.74 3.15
CA LEU A 147 -6.61 -11.65 4.60
C LEU A 147 -7.27 -12.81 5.35
N LYS A 148 -8.45 -13.24 4.90
CA LYS A 148 -9.11 -14.43 5.46
C LYS A 148 -8.31 -15.70 5.18
N GLU A 149 -7.80 -15.86 3.98
CA GLU A 149 -6.96 -17.01 3.58
C GLU A 149 -5.71 -17.14 4.45
N ILE A 150 -5.04 -16.05 4.77
CA ILE A 150 -3.85 -16.06 5.62
C ILE A 150 -4.14 -16.07 7.12
N GLY A 151 -5.41 -16.10 7.52
CA GLY A 151 -5.83 -16.25 8.91
C GLY A 151 -5.85 -14.98 9.75
N ILE A 152 -6.02 -13.81 9.13
CA ILE A 152 -6.16 -12.55 9.86
C ILE A 152 -7.52 -12.49 10.55
N LYS A 153 -7.55 -12.01 11.78
CA LYS A 153 -8.79 -11.87 12.56
C LYS A 153 -9.76 -10.90 11.89
N GLN A 154 -11.04 -11.22 11.91
CA GLN A 154 -12.09 -10.43 11.30
C GLN A 154 -12.08 -8.96 11.76
N LYS A 155 -11.76 -8.69 13.03
CA LYS A 155 -11.66 -7.34 13.56
C LYS A 155 -10.58 -6.47 12.89
N ASN A 156 -9.57 -7.10 12.28
CA ASN A 156 -8.48 -6.42 11.58
C ASN A 156 -8.71 -6.31 10.07
N ILE A 157 -9.85 -6.79 9.56
CA ILE A 157 -10.19 -6.74 8.15
C ILE A 157 -11.21 -5.64 7.89
N TYR A 158 -10.89 -4.73 6.98
CA TYR A 158 -11.84 -3.73 6.53
C TYR A 158 -12.87 -4.35 5.59
N THR A 159 -14.16 -4.21 5.90
CA THR A 159 -15.24 -4.92 5.18
C THR A 159 -16.25 -3.99 4.51
N LYS A 160 -16.04 -2.68 4.57
CA LYS A 160 -16.95 -1.75 3.89
C LYS A 160 -16.86 -1.97 2.37
N LYS A 161 -18.02 -2.04 1.71
CA LYS A 161 -18.07 -2.21 0.25
C LYS A 161 -17.28 -1.10 -0.45
N PRO A 162 -16.54 -1.43 -1.54
CA PRO A 162 -15.85 -0.42 -2.32
C PRO A 162 -16.80 0.66 -2.81
N THR A 163 -16.34 1.90 -2.83
CA THR A 163 -17.08 2.99 -3.44
C THR A 163 -17.01 2.80 -4.96
N VAL A 164 -18.13 2.44 -5.56
CA VAL A 164 -18.27 2.37 -7.01
C VAL A 164 -18.73 3.74 -7.48
N LEU A 165 -17.88 4.39 -8.27
CA LEU A 165 -18.22 5.65 -8.92
C LEU A 165 -18.76 5.37 -10.32
#